data_7273496a0042b1ba9316d063b38b8e34
#
_entry.id   7273496a0042b1ba9316d063b38b8e34
#
_cell.length_a   1.000
_cell.length_b   1.000
_cell.length_c   1.000
_cell.angle_alpha   90.00
_cell.angle_beta   90.00
_cell.angle_gamma   90.00
#
_symmetry.space_group_name_H-M   'P 1'
#
loop_
_entity.id
_entity.type
_entity.pdbx_description
1 polymer ?
#
loop_
_entity_poly.entity_id
_entity_poly.type
_entity_poly.pdbx_seq_one_letter_code
_entity_poly.pdbx_strand_id
1 'polypeptide(L)'
;MSAAALVGIRATAGSADTAASAVTVTKVTATTTATSTGTAARTTLKVKNTAAVRKPASSAWLYLSAGTKKYTLGRVAVKALAAGSSTSVTAVRGTPSRAAAGKYSVFACTGAYSVDKCRTSTGTVTTKPTKRARPETGVMLDVARAYYPVALVKRYIDLLADDGGRFLHLHLTDDQNVGIESTVLGQTLANADLDYGVYTSRVTHRPFLSAAQARTIADYAAKRGIAVVPEIDTPGHMAAAFALLEAQHGTKWVDRIRSGENELDTSVPESLALAKKLYAEVQRTFPSSRTVHIGGDEWGDDVTAAQRVAWMNAMAAALGDREVWAWNDGIDRVTVGRLDPRIRVTYWSFDGDTEDAAERRERRARRTSAADLQKAGIDLLNYNSYYLYEVPTDLDPADSEYTVADLRENWSLRAWDGDSGSLLTAPMSGAAVAIWGEDLEAPPSDALLRWSAPHVTAMLETAAS
;
A
#
# COMPACT_ATOMS: atom_id res chain seq x y z
N MET A 1 -1.99 -3.19 -67.06
CA MET A 1 -1.29 -1.94 -66.93
C MET A 1 -1.59 -1.29 -65.61
N SER A 2 -0.59 -1.05 -64.96
CA SER A 2 -0.18 -0.23 -63.84
C SER A 2 -0.44 -0.78 -62.44
N ALA A 3 0.64 -1.32 -61.88
CA ALA A 3 0.80 -1.64 -60.45
C ALA A 3 1.14 -0.34 -59.74
N ALA A 4 0.38 -0.04 -58.67
CA ALA A 4 0.75 0.99 -57.70
C ALA A 4 1.38 0.31 -56.48
N ALA A 5 2.65 0.63 -56.26
CA ALA A 5 3.42 0.13 -55.14
C ALA A 5 2.95 0.81 -53.82
N LEU A 6 2.46 -0.01 -52.88
CA LEU A 6 2.31 0.43 -51.47
C LEU A 6 3.69 0.35 -50.77
N VAL A 7 4.24 1.51 -50.50
CA VAL A 7 5.40 1.64 -49.59
C VAL A 7 4.90 1.39 -48.19
N GLY A 8 5.23 0.24 -47.65
CA GLY A 8 5.00 -0.11 -46.23
C GLY A 8 5.97 0.70 -45.35
N ILE A 9 5.45 1.64 -44.61
CA ILE A 9 6.15 2.23 -43.46
C ILE A 9 6.11 1.20 -42.33
N ARG A 10 7.21 0.47 -42.17
CA ARG A 10 7.46 -0.29 -40.95
C ARG A 10 7.68 0.73 -39.83
N ALA A 11 6.66 0.90 -39.00
CA ALA A 11 6.88 1.46 -37.67
C ALA A 11 7.75 0.47 -36.90
N THR A 12 9.00 0.80 -36.70
CA THR A 12 9.85 0.14 -35.70
C THR A 12 9.20 0.38 -34.35
N ALA A 13 8.66 -0.67 -33.75
CA ALA A 13 8.28 -0.68 -32.36
C ALA A 13 9.55 -0.36 -31.56
N GLY A 14 9.66 0.89 -31.15
CA GLY A 14 10.65 1.30 -30.16
C GLY A 14 10.32 0.55 -28.88
N SER A 15 11.21 -0.35 -28.47
CA SER A 15 11.22 -0.93 -27.13
C SER A 15 10.99 0.21 -26.14
N ALA A 16 9.90 0.12 -25.36
CA ALA A 16 9.71 0.98 -24.20
C ALA A 16 10.82 0.62 -23.21
N ASP A 17 11.96 1.22 -23.46
CA ASP A 17 13.09 1.24 -22.55
C ASP A 17 12.53 1.62 -21.17
N THR A 18 12.72 0.75 -20.20
CA THR A 18 12.72 1.12 -18.79
C THR A 18 13.85 2.14 -18.62
N ALA A 19 13.60 3.37 -19.06
CA ALA A 19 14.58 4.42 -19.11
C ALA A 19 15.12 4.62 -17.72
N ALA A 20 16.31 4.07 -17.49
CA ALA A 20 17.08 4.32 -16.29
C ALA A 20 17.02 5.83 -16.04
N SER A 21 16.58 6.24 -14.85
CA SER A 21 16.45 7.65 -14.51
C SER A 21 17.69 8.39 -15.03
N ALA A 22 17.54 9.23 -16.04
CA ALA A 22 18.65 9.96 -16.61
C ALA A 22 19.22 11.00 -15.63
N VAL A 23 18.58 11.18 -14.49
CA VAL A 23 19.08 11.93 -13.33
C VAL A 23 19.60 10.94 -12.31
N THR A 24 20.89 10.95 -12.05
CA THR A 24 21.59 10.00 -11.18
C THR A 24 22.25 10.68 -10.01
N VAL A 25 22.23 10.05 -8.83
CA VAL A 25 23.07 10.45 -7.69
C VAL A 25 24.50 10.00 -7.94
N THR A 26 25.45 10.94 -7.95
CA THR A 26 26.87 10.65 -8.20
C THR A 26 27.70 10.62 -6.92
N LYS A 27 27.28 11.37 -5.88
CA LYS A 27 27.95 11.41 -4.57
C LYS A 27 26.95 11.68 -3.47
N VAL A 28 27.14 11.06 -2.32
CA VAL A 28 26.38 11.31 -1.09
C VAL A 28 27.36 11.53 0.04
N THR A 29 27.13 12.58 0.84
CA THR A 29 27.82 12.77 2.12
C THR A 29 26.78 12.92 3.22
N ALA A 30 27.00 12.34 4.38
CA ALA A 30 26.08 12.42 5.50
C ALA A 30 26.80 12.63 6.81
N THR A 31 26.17 13.43 7.69
CA THR A 31 26.65 13.68 9.06
C THR A 31 25.47 13.72 10.01
N THR A 32 25.71 13.45 11.29
CA THR A 32 24.72 13.61 12.34
C THR A 32 24.56 15.08 12.71
N THR A 33 23.31 15.50 12.88
CA THR A 33 22.95 16.81 13.46
C THR A 33 22.06 16.58 14.66
N ALA A 34 22.34 17.24 15.80
CA ALA A 34 21.45 17.22 16.94
C ALA A 34 20.19 18.07 16.66
N THR A 35 19.05 17.63 17.18
CA THR A 35 17.78 18.36 17.13
C THR A 35 17.17 18.40 18.54
N SER A 36 16.17 19.25 18.77
CA SER A 36 15.46 19.32 20.05
C SER A 36 14.76 18.02 20.43
N THR A 37 14.41 17.18 19.45
CA THR A 37 13.65 15.92 19.65
C THR A 37 14.47 14.67 19.39
N GLY A 38 15.79 14.78 19.11
CA GLY A 38 16.63 13.61 18.81
C GLY A 38 17.80 13.92 17.90
N THR A 39 17.97 13.10 16.86
CA THR A 39 19.03 13.27 15.87
C THR A 39 18.44 13.43 14.45
N ALA A 40 19.17 14.09 13.59
CA ALA A 40 18.88 14.24 12.19
C ALA A 40 20.07 13.90 11.31
N ALA A 41 19.81 13.45 10.10
CA ALA A 41 20.80 13.28 9.05
C ALA A 41 20.89 14.59 8.25
N ARG A 42 22.05 15.24 8.26
CA ARG A 42 22.38 16.27 7.27
C ARG A 42 23.03 15.56 6.09
N THR A 43 22.34 15.55 4.96
CA THR A 43 22.78 14.81 3.77
C THR A 43 22.99 15.78 2.62
N THR A 44 24.13 15.71 1.96
CA THR A 44 24.40 16.44 0.72
C THR A 44 24.56 15.46 -0.43
N LEU A 45 23.78 15.66 -1.48
CA LEU A 45 23.78 14.88 -2.71
C LEU A 45 24.41 15.68 -3.84
N LYS A 46 25.29 15.05 -4.65
CA LYS A 46 25.63 15.53 -5.98
C LYS A 46 24.82 14.71 -6.98
N VAL A 47 24.03 15.40 -7.79
CA VAL A 47 23.10 14.79 -8.76
C VAL A 47 23.49 15.27 -10.15
N LYS A 48 23.52 14.36 -11.13
CA LYS A 48 23.88 14.66 -12.53
C LYS A 48 22.76 14.21 -13.46
N ASN A 49 22.43 15.05 -14.44
CA ASN A 49 21.65 14.66 -15.60
C ASN A 49 22.58 14.01 -16.62
N THR A 50 22.41 12.72 -16.88
CA THR A 50 23.22 11.95 -17.85
C THR A 50 22.57 11.89 -19.23
N ALA A 51 21.36 12.45 -19.40
CA ALA A 51 20.71 12.51 -20.71
C ALA A 51 21.27 13.64 -21.57
N ALA A 52 21.13 13.48 -22.87
CA ALA A 52 21.48 14.50 -23.88
C ALA A 52 20.47 15.68 -23.93
N VAL A 53 19.38 15.61 -23.16
CA VAL A 53 18.33 16.62 -23.10
C VAL A 53 18.10 17.12 -21.69
N ARG A 54 17.51 18.31 -21.56
CA ARG A 54 17.10 18.84 -20.24
C ARG A 54 16.08 17.93 -19.59
N LYS A 55 16.25 17.65 -18.30
CA LYS A 55 15.29 16.91 -17.47
C LYS A 55 14.53 17.88 -16.55
N PRO A 56 13.22 17.69 -16.38
CA PRO A 56 12.41 18.52 -15.47
C PRO A 56 12.86 18.34 -14.02
N ALA A 57 12.29 19.12 -13.12
CA ALA A 57 12.47 18.96 -11.70
C ALA A 57 12.07 17.53 -11.27
N SER A 58 12.82 16.97 -10.35
CA SER A 58 12.67 15.61 -9.87
C SER A 58 12.94 15.53 -8.36
N SER A 59 13.12 14.35 -7.83
CA SER A 59 13.50 14.19 -6.42
C SER A 59 14.43 13.00 -6.23
N ALA A 60 15.13 13.00 -5.10
CA ALA A 60 15.89 11.86 -4.62
C ALA A 60 15.33 11.40 -3.27
N TRP A 61 15.21 10.12 -3.08
CA TRP A 61 14.86 9.50 -1.82
C TRP A 61 16.10 9.23 -0.99
N LEU A 62 15.97 9.41 0.32
CA LEU A 62 17.02 9.19 1.31
C LEU A 62 16.58 8.12 2.30
N TYR A 63 17.50 7.21 2.61
CA TYR A 63 17.30 6.14 3.57
C TYR A 63 18.50 6.04 4.52
N LEU A 64 18.26 5.75 5.80
CA LEU A 64 19.30 5.22 6.68
C LEU A 64 19.54 3.76 6.32
N SER A 65 20.79 3.34 6.27
CA SER A 65 21.17 1.97 5.90
C SER A 65 22.24 1.40 6.85
N ALA A 66 21.98 0.21 7.36
CA ALA A 66 22.93 -0.60 8.12
C ALA A 66 22.81 -2.06 7.67
N GLY A 67 23.71 -2.50 6.83
CA GLY A 67 23.61 -3.79 6.14
C GLY A 67 22.36 -3.85 5.25
N THR A 68 21.53 -4.85 5.46
CA THR A 68 20.25 -5.01 4.75
C THR A 68 19.15 -4.07 5.24
N LYS A 69 19.25 -3.58 6.48
CA LYS A 69 18.23 -2.70 7.09
C LYS A 69 18.24 -1.33 6.46
N LYS A 70 17.07 -0.85 6.05
CA LYS A 70 16.86 0.50 5.51
C LYS A 70 15.64 1.15 6.14
N TYR A 71 15.79 2.42 6.49
CA TYR A 71 14.70 3.23 7.09
C TYR A 71 14.57 4.52 6.31
N THR A 72 13.38 4.84 5.87
CA THR A 72 13.13 6.04 5.08
C THR A 72 13.43 7.31 5.88
N LEU A 73 14.27 8.18 5.31
CA LEU A 73 14.52 9.55 5.81
C LEU A 73 13.63 10.59 5.12
N GLY A 74 13.05 10.24 3.99
CA GLY A 74 12.23 11.12 3.18
C GLY A 74 12.90 11.58 1.89
N ARG A 75 12.30 12.56 1.23
CA ARG A 75 12.63 13.01 -0.11
C ARG A 75 13.32 14.37 -0.11
N VAL A 76 14.18 14.62 -1.07
CA VAL A 76 14.79 15.91 -1.35
C VAL A 76 14.54 16.32 -2.80
N ALA A 77 14.05 17.54 -3.00
CA ALA A 77 13.77 18.07 -4.34
C ALA A 77 15.07 18.35 -5.10
N VAL A 78 15.09 17.98 -6.37
CA VAL A 78 16.15 18.26 -7.34
C VAL A 78 15.57 19.18 -8.41
N LYS A 79 16.13 20.37 -8.59
CA LYS A 79 15.69 21.31 -9.64
C LYS A 79 15.92 20.73 -11.03
N ALA A 80 15.22 21.28 -12.02
CA ALA A 80 15.45 20.91 -13.41
C ALA A 80 16.92 21.08 -13.80
N LEU A 81 17.45 20.11 -14.54
CA LEU A 81 18.87 20.04 -14.91
C LEU A 81 19.03 20.06 -16.43
N ALA A 82 19.87 20.94 -16.96
CA ALA A 82 20.26 20.90 -18.36
C ALA A 82 21.02 19.61 -18.70
N ALA A 83 21.12 19.26 -19.97
CA ALA A 83 21.87 18.10 -20.44
C ALA A 83 23.28 18.10 -19.88
N GLY A 84 23.74 16.95 -19.36
CA GLY A 84 25.09 16.78 -18.82
C GLY A 84 25.40 17.55 -17.54
N SER A 85 24.51 18.44 -17.06
CA SER A 85 24.78 19.29 -15.90
C SER A 85 24.64 18.55 -14.57
N SER A 86 25.26 19.11 -13.53
CA SER A 86 25.20 18.60 -12.16
C SER A 86 24.75 19.69 -11.19
N THR A 87 24.12 19.28 -10.09
CA THR A 87 23.82 20.17 -8.96
C THR A 87 24.13 19.47 -7.63
N SER A 88 24.29 20.26 -6.58
CA SER A 88 24.35 19.76 -5.22
C SER A 88 23.12 20.22 -4.45
N VAL A 89 22.51 19.32 -3.71
CA VAL A 89 21.36 19.61 -2.83
C VAL A 89 21.62 19.06 -1.44
N THR A 90 21.30 19.85 -0.43
CA THR A 90 21.46 19.46 0.97
C THR A 90 20.09 19.40 1.63
N ALA A 91 19.84 18.34 2.39
CA ALA A 91 18.66 18.17 3.21
C ALA A 91 19.03 17.81 4.64
N VAL A 92 18.22 18.23 5.59
CA VAL A 92 18.26 17.77 6.98
C VAL A 92 16.95 17.04 7.23
N ARG A 93 17.03 15.79 7.69
CA ARG A 93 15.86 14.94 7.95
C ARG A 93 16.02 14.28 9.31
N GLY A 94 14.97 14.32 10.14
CA GLY A 94 14.92 13.61 11.41
C GLY A 94 15.18 12.11 11.20
N THR A 95 15.90 11.48 12.13
CA THR A 95 16.07 10.03 12.08
C THR A 95 14.75 9.36 12.50
N PRO A 96 14.31 8.32 11.78
CA PRO A 96 13.06 7.62 12.11
C PRO A 96 13.12 7.04 13.53
N SER A 97 12.03 7.15 14.29
CA SER A 97 11.92 6.62 15.67
C SER A 97 12.13 5.11 15.75
N ARG A 98 11.75 4.40 14.68
CA ARG A 98 11.93 2.95 14.55
C ARG A 98 13.36 2.51 14.27
N ALA A 99 14.26 3.42 13.86
CA ALA A 99 15.65 3.09 13.69
C ALA A 99 16.32 2.89 15.05
N ALA A 100 16.86 1.70 15.29
CA ALA A 100 17.56 1.40 16.54
C ALA A 100 18.73 2.38 16.75
N ALA A 101 19.15 2.55 18.01
CA ALA A 101 20.36 3.32 18.28
C ALA A 101 21.57 2.68 17.56
N GLY A 102 22.35 3.49 16.86
CA GLY A 102 23.50 2.97 16.11
C GLY A 102 24.02 3.93 15.06
N LYS A 103 25.02 3.45 14.31
CA LYS A 103 25.61 4.17 13.17
C LYS A 103 25.03 3.65 11.85
N TYR A 104 24.58 4.55 11.02
CA TYR A 104 23.97 4.28 9.72
C TYR A 104 24.66 5.08 8.62
N SER A 105 24.81 4.50 7.45
CA SER A 105 25.09 5.23 6.22
C SER A 105 23.77 5.83 5.69
N VAL A 106 23.85 6.88 4.85
CA VAL A 106 22.71 7.34 4.08
C VAL A 106 22.79 6.74 2.68
N PHE A 107 21.70 6.15 2.26
CA PHE A 107 21.53 5.56 0.94
C PHE A 107 20.58 6.46 0.13
N ALA A 108 20.98 6.89 -1.06
CA ALA A 108 20.23 7.86 -1.84
C ALA A 108 19.94 7.37 -3.25
N CYS A 109 18.68 7.49 -3.67
CA CYS A 109 18.15 7.03 -4.95
C CYS A 109 17.42 8.13 -5.70
N THR A 110 17.53 8.15 -7.03
CA THR A 110 16.66 8.92 -7.93
C THR A 110 15.74 7.98 -8.69
N GLY A 111 14.46 8.35 -8.82
CA GLY A 111 13.44 7.49 -9.45
C GLY A 111 13.00 6.34 -8.55
N ALA A 112 12.55 5.22 -9.15
CA ALA A 112 12.17 4.03 -8.44
C ALA A 112 13.35 3.43 -7.65
N TYR A 113 13.05 2.85 -6.48
CA TYR A 113 14.06 2.21 -5.66
C TYR A 113 14.73 1.04 -6.42
N SER A 114 16.05 1.08 -6.49
CA SER A 114 16.88 -0.01 -7.04
C SER A 114 18.24 0.05 -6.37
N VAL A 115 18.64 -1.03 -5.73
CA VAL A 115 19.93 -1.12 -5.01
C VAL A 115 21.09 -0.74 -5.89
N ASP A 116 21.07 -1.14 -7.17
CA ASP A 116 22.17 -0.91 -8.11
C ASP A 116 22.25 0.55 -8.60
N LYS A 117 21.13 1.29 -8.55
CA LYS A 117 21.05 2.68 -9.05
C LYS A 117 21.23 3.73 -7.95
N CYS A 118 21.30 3.29 -6.71
CA CYS A 118 21.44 4.18 -5.55
C CYS A 118 22.92 4.34 -5.15
N ARG A 119 23.20 5.29 -4.27
CA ARG A 119 24.55 5.55 -3.76
C ARG A 119 24.54 5.64 -2.25
N THR A 120 25.53 4.99 -1.64
CA THR A 120 25.78 5.06 -0.19
C THR A 120 26.64 6.28 0.14
N SER A 121 26.37 6.90 1.28
CA SER A 121 27.13 8.07 1.75
C SER A 121 28.56 7.72 2.17
N THR A 122 29.48 8.66 1.94
CA THR A 122 30.66 8.79 2.79
C THR A 122 30.28 9.48 4.10
N GLY A 123 30.70 8.95 5.23
CA GLY A 123 30.25 9.39 6.55
C GLY A 123 28.98 8.69 7.02
N THR A 124 28.73 8.77 8.29
CA THR A 124 27.64 8.07 8.99
C THR A 124 26.77 9.03 9.78
N VAL A 125 25.55 8.61 10.01
CA VAL A 125 24.58 9.24 10.90
C VAL A 125 24.41 8.36 12.13
N THR A 126 24.52 8.95 13.32
CA THR A 126 24.27 8.25 14.57
C THR A 126 22.83 8.52 14.99
N THR A 127 22.07 7.45 15.20
CA THR A 127 20.73 7.51 15.78
C THR A 127 20.82 7.33 17.31
N LYS A 128 19.95 8.01 18.04
CA LYS A 128 19.75 7.78 19.46
C LYS A 128 18.39 7.13 19.67
N PRO A 129 18.18 6.37 20.77
CA PRO A 129 16.84 5.88 21.10
C PRO A 129 15.90 7.08 21.22
N THR A 130 14.77 7.00 20.54
CA THR A 130 13.64 7.94 20.73
C THR A 130 12.56 7.22 21.53
N LYS A 131 11.78 7.97 22.31
CA LYS A 131 10.59 7.40 22.95
C LYS A 131 9.71 6.83 21.82
N ARG A 132 9.25 5.59 22.00
CA ARG A 132 8.40 4.93 21.01
C ARG A 132 7.15 5.78 20.78
N ALA A 133 6.79 6.00 19.55
CA ALA A 133 5.49 6.59 19.20
C ALA A 133 4.37 5.65 19.67
N ARG A 134 3.20 6.22 19.98
CA ARG A 134 2.01 5.37 20.20
C ARG A 134 1.77 4.51 18.97
N PRO A 135 1.31 3.26 19.14
CA PRO A 135 0.97 2.41 18.01
C PRO A 135 -0.05 3.10 17.09
N GLU A 136 0.10 2.89 15.79
CA GLU A 136 -0.88 3.33 14.80
C GLU A 136 -1.94 2.24 14.67
N THR A 137 -3.11 2.47 15.26
CA THR A 137 -4.20 1.49 15.29
C THR A 137 -5.41 2.01 14.53
N GLY A 138 -6.17 1.12 13.91
CA GLY A 138 -7.30 1.48 13.07
C GLY A 138 -8.29 0.34 12.83
N VAL A 139 -9.17 0.60 11.88
CA VAL A 139 -10.13 -0.38 11.35
C VAL A 139 -10.01 -0.39 9.83
N MET A 140 -10.08 -1.56 9.21
CA MET A 140 -10.35 -1.72 7.80
C MET A 140 -11.83 -2.07 7.61
N LEU A 141 -12.47 -1.44 6.63
CA LEU A 141 -13.81 -1.76 6.17
C LEU A 141 -13.74 -2.21 4.72
N ASP A 142 -14.28 -3.38 4.43
CA ASP A 142 -14.45 -3.89 3.08
C ASP A 142 -15.68 -3.23 2.44
N VAL A 143 -15.45 -2.08 1.82
CA VAL A 143 -16.51 -1.33 1.13
C VAL A 143 -16.68 -1.76 -0.34
N ALA A 144 -15.85 -2.70 -0.79
CA ALA A 144 -15.98 -3.34 -2.07
C ALA A 144 -17.08 -4.41 -2.04
N ARG A 145 -16.97 -5.41 -1.16
CA ARG A 145 -17.94 -6.50 -1.07
C ARG A 145 -19.23 -6.08 -0.41
N ALA A 146 -19.18 -5.16 0.55
CA ALA A 146 -20.34 -4.66 1.27
C ALA A 146 -20.44 -3.14 1.22
N TYR A 147 -21.62 -2.59 0.93
CA TYR A 147 -21.85 -1.14 0.89
C TYR A 147 -22.04 -0.56 2.29
N TYR A 148 -21.15 0.31 2.69
CA TYR A 148 -21.25 1.07 3.95
C TYR A 148 -21.83 2.46 3.69
N PRO A 149 -23.04 2.78 4.18
CA PRO A 149 -23.57 4.14 4.12
C PRO A 149 -22.63 5.15 4.78
N VAL A 150 -22.51 6.34 4.23
CA VAL A 150 -21.63 7.41 4.76
C VAL A 150 -21.85 7.66 6.25
N ALA A 151 -23.10 7.57 6.71
CA ALA A 151 -23.44 7.75 8.12
C ALA A 151 -22.80 6.66 9.01
N LEU A 152 -22.80 5.41 8.56
CA LEU A 152 -22.19 4.30 9.28
C LEU A 152 -20.65 4.43 9.31
N VAL A 153 -20.03 4.77 8.18
CA VAL A 153 -18.57 5.01 8.13
C VAL A 153 -18.18 6.11 9.11
N LYS A 154 -18.97 7.19 9.22
CA LYS A 154 -18.71 8.25 10.21
C LYS A 154 -18.78 7.75 11.64
N ARG A 155 -19.64 6.80 11.95
CA ARG A 155 -19.70 6.20 13.30
C ARG A 155 -18.48 5.36 13.62
N TYR A 156 -17.90 4.62 12.65
CA TYR A 156 -16.60 3.97 12.83
C TYR A 156 -15.47 5.00 13.05
N ILE A 157 -15.52 6.12 12.36
CA ILE A 157 -14.57 7.23 12.59
C ILE A 157 -14.72 7.79 14.01
N ASP A 158 -15.96 7.96 14.51
CA ASP A 158 -16.20 8.41 15.87
C ASP A 158 -15.68 7.41 16.90
N LEU A 159 -15.97 6.12 16.74
CA LEU A 159 -15.42 5.04 17.58
C LEU A 159 -13.89 5.11 17.65
N LEU A 160 -13.22 5.19 16.49
CA LEU A 160 -11.77 5.30 16.43
C LEU A 160 -11.25 6.56 17.14
N ALA A 161 -11.90 7.71 16.93
CA ALA A 161 -11.47 8.97 17.53
C ALA A 161 -11.63 8.98 19.05
N ASP A 162 -12.71 8.39 19.55
CA ASP A 162 -13.04 8.35 20.97
C ASP A 162 -12.14 7.34 21.72
N ASP A 163 -11.79 6.21 21.12
CA ASP A 163 -10.96 5.13 21.69
C ASP A 163 -9.47 5.26 21.37
N GLY A 164 -9.05 6.33 20.68
CA GLY A 164 -7.64 6.64 20.44
C GLY A 164 -7.04 5.99 19.21
N GLY A 165 -7.85 5.45 18.31
CA GLY A 165 -7.47 5.01 16.96
C GLY A 165 -6.86 6.12 16.12
N ARG A 166 -6.22 5.77 15.01
CA ARG A 166 -5.46 6.69 14.18
C ARG A 166 -5.85 6.69 12.72
N PHE A 167 -6.37 5.59 12.19
CA PHE A 167 -6.73 5.48 10.78
C PHE A 167 -7.97 4.64 10.53
N LEU A 168 -8.61 4.93 9.42
CA LEU A 168 -9.64 4.12 8.79
C LEU A 168 -9.10 3.67 7.43
N HIS A 169 -8.96 2.37 7.24
CA HIS A 169 -8.58 1.75 5.99
C HIS A 169 -9.86 1.38 5.22
N LEU A 170 -9.97 1.77 3.96
CA LEU A 170 -11.09 1.47 3.09
C LEU A 170 -10.61 0.57 1.95
N HIS A 171 -11.00 -0.69 1.96
CA HIS A 171 -10.79 -1.63 0.87
C HIS A 171 -11.86 -1.36 -0.20
N LEU A 172 -11.43 -0.71 -1.30
CA LEU A 172 -12.36 -0.09 -2.26
C LEU A 172 -12.63 -0.93 -3.50
N THR A 173 -11.79 -1.93 -3.79
CA THR A 173 -11.93 -2.77 -4.99
C THR A 173 -11.67 -4.21 -4.66
N ASP A 174 -12.50 -5.09 -5.25
CA ASP A 174 -12.37 -6.54 -5.16
C ASP A 174 -13.07 -7.21 -6.34
N ASP A 175 -13.00 -8.54 -6.43
CA ASP A 175 -13.60 -9.32 -7.51
C ASP A 175 -15.11 -9.14 -7.63
N GLN A 176 -15.79 -8.93 -6.50
CA GLN A 176 -17.25 -8.79 -6.48
C GLN A 176 -17.72 -7.39 -6.86
N ASN A 177 -16.90 -6.37 -6.61
CA ASN A 177 -17.31 -4.99 -6.86
C ASN A 177 -16.14 -4.00 -6.82
N VAL A 178 -16.37 -2.84 -7.45
CA VAL A 178 -15.63 -1.60 -7.23
C VAL A 178 -16.50 -0.69 -6.37
N GLY A 179 -16.21 -0.56 -5.08
CA GLY A 179 -17.03 0.14 -4.10
C GLY A 179 -16.95 1.67 -4.17
N ILE A 180 -16.33 2.23 -5.22
CA ILE A 180 -16.14 3.67 -5.38
C ILE A 180 -16.34 4.12 -6.82
N GLU A 181 -16.76 5.37 -7.02
CA GLU A 181 -16.79 6.00 -8.33
C GLU A 181 -15.38 6.07 -8.95
N SER A 182 -15.27 5.58 -10.19
CA SER A 182 -14.04 5.61 -10.97
C SER A 182 -14.30 5.97 -12.43
N THR A 183 -13.76 7.10 -12.85
CA THR A 183 -13.80 7.53 -14.26
C THR A 183 -12.86 6.68 -15.12
N VAL A 184 -11.79 6.16 -14.53
CA VAL A 184 -10.83 5.27 -15.19
C VAL A 184 -11.50 3.94 -15.57
N LEU A 185 -12.34 3.41 -14.68
CA LEU A 185 -13.09 2.17 -14.90
C LEU A 185 -14.47 2.40 -15.54
N GLY A 186 -14.90 3.66 -15.77
CA GLY A 186 -16.23 3.97 -16.31
C GLY A 186 -17.37 3.82 -15.32
N GLN A 187 -17.11 3.54 -14.06
CA GLN A 187 -18.10 3.55 -13.00
C GLN A 187 -18.36 4.98 -12.54
N THR A 188 -19.29 5.65 -13.21
CA THR A 188 -19.62 7.06 -12.98
C THR A 188 -21.08 7.24 -12.60
N LEU A 189 -21.42 8.39 -12.02
CA LEU A 189 -22.81 8.71 -11.68
C LEU A 189 -23.73 8.71 -12.90
N ALA A 190 -23.21 9.01 -14.09
CA ALA A 190 -23.96 8.94 -15.35
C ALA A 190 -24.32 7.49 -15.76
N ASN A 191 -23.51 6.52 -15.31
CA ASN A 191 -23.70 5.10 -15.59
C ASN A 191 -24.26 4.32 -14.39
N ALA A 192 -24.93 5.03 -13.46
CA ALA A 192 -25.51 4.46 -12.26
C ALA A 192 -26.98 4.81 -12.12
N ASP A 193 -27.70 3.98 -11.39
CA ASP A 193 -29.01 4.28 -10.86
C ASP A 193 -28.89 4.86 -9.46
N LEU A 194 -29.70 5.85 -9.13
CA LEU A 194 -29.70 6.50 -7.82
C LEU A 194 -31.03 6.20 -7.12
N ASP A 195 -30.91 5.55 -5.95
CA ASP A 195 -32.05 5.30 -5.09
C ASP A 195 -31.69 5.62 -3.63
N TYR A 196 -32.49 6.45 -2.95
CA TYR A 196 -32.27 6.90 -1.56
C TYR A 196 -30.82 7.32 -1.22
N GLY A 197 -30.12 7.92 -2.18
CA GLY A 197 -28.73 8.38 -2.01
C GLY A 197 -27.66 7.31 -2.21
N VAL A 198 -28.06 6.11 -2.62
CA VAL A 198 -27.18 5.00 -2.99
C VAL A 198 -27.05 4.93 -4.50
N TYR A 199 -25.85 4.98 -5.02
CA TYR A 199 -25.55 4.78 -6.44
C TYR A 199 -25.30 3.30 -6.71
N THR A 200 -26.02 2.72 -7.68
CA THR A 200 -25.85 1.33 -8.11
C THR A 200 -25.34 1.30 -9.55
N SER A 201 -24.22 0.64 -9.78
CA SER A 201 -23.61 0.48 -11.10
C SER A 201 -24.54 -0.28 -12.05
N ARG A 202 -24.76 0.24 -13.27
CA ARG A 202 -25.52 -0.49 -14.30
C ARG A 202 -24.75 -1.65 -14.92
N VAL A 203 -23.46 -1.76 -14.65
CA VAL A 203 -22.58 -2.84 -15.15
C VAL A 203 -22.46 -3.95 -14.12
N THR A 204 -22.02 -3.63 -12.91
CA THR A 204 -21.82 -4.63 -11.85
C THR A 204 -23.07 -4.94 -11.05
N HIS A 205 -24.13 -4.10 -11.17
CA HIS A 205 -25.35 -4.16 -10.37
C HIS A 205 -25.12 -4.10 -8.86
N ARG A 206 -23.99 -3.51 -8.46
CA ARG A 206 -23.59 -3.35 -7.06
C ARG A 206 -23.54 -1.87 -6.67
N PRO A 207 -23.82 -1.56 -5.39
CA PRO A 207 -23.74 -0.19 -4.90
C PRO A 207 -22.28 0.29 -4.75
N PHE A 208 -22.07 1.60 -4.88
CA PHE A 208 -20.77 2.22 -4.71
C PHE A 208 -20.87 3.63 -4.12
N LEU A 209 -19.81 4.11 -3.51
CA LEU A 209 -19.67 5.47 -3.02
C LEU A 209 -19.30 6.42 -4.17
N SER A 210 -20.02 7.53 -4.32
CA SER A 210 -19.56 8.60 -5.22
C SER A 210 -18.26 9.24 -4.68
N ALA A 211 -17.51 9.87 -5.57
CA ALA A 211 -16.30 10.63 -5.18
C ALA A 211 -16.62 11.78 -4.19
N ALA A 212 -17.83 12.33 -4.25
CA ALA A 212 -18.30 13.33 -3.29
C ALA A 212 -18.59 12.73 -1.91
N GLN A 213 -19.18 11.54 -1.86
CA GLN A 213 -19.41 10.80 -0.61
C GLN A 213 -18.06 10.38 0.02
N ALA A 214 -17.12 9.86 -0.77
CA ALA A 214 -15.79 9.52 -0.30
C ALA A 214 -15.02 10.73 0.27
N ARG A 215 -15.10 11.89 -0.39
CA ARG A 215 -14.54 13.15 0.16
C ARG A 215 -15.20 13.55 1.45
N THR A 216 -16.53 13.40 1.57
CA THR A 216 -17.26 13.69 2.80
C THR A 216 -16.77 12.83 3.97
N ILE A 217 -16.48 11.55 3.72
CA ILE A 217 -15.87 10.63 4.70
C ILE A 217 -14.47 11.13 5.08
N ALA A 218 -13.62 11.41 4.10
CA ALA A 218 -12.25 11.86 4.35
C ALA A 218 -12.17 13.18 5.12
N ASP A 219 -13.02 14.15 4.79
CA ASP A 219 -13.10 15.43 5.47
C ASP A 219 -13.61 15.29 6.92
N TYR A 220 -14.56 14.38 7.14
CA TYR A 220 -15.05 14.08 8.48
C TYR A 220 -13.94 13.42 9.33
N ALA A 221 -13.27 12.41 8.78
CA ALA A 221 -12.16 11.73 9.43
C ALA A 221 -11.04 12.71 9.82
N ALA A 222 -10.65 13.59 8.90
CA ALA A 222 -9.63 14.61 9.15
C ALA A 222 -10.00 15.54 10.31
N LYS A 223 -11.28 15.95 10.42
CA LYS A 223 -11.78 16.77 11.54
C LYS A 223 -11.74 16.03 12.87
N ARG A 224 -11.83 14.72 12.86
CA ARG A 224 -11.73 13.84 14.05
C ARG A 224 -10.29 13.39 14.34
N GLY A 225 -9.32 13.81 13.51
CA GLY A 225 -7.90 13.40 13.65
C GLY A 225 -7.61 11.98 13.19
N ILE A 226 -8.52 11.38 12.40
CA ILE A 226 -8.38 10.05 11.81
C ILE A 226 -7.88 10.18 10.36
N ALA A 227 -6.83 9.43 10.02
CA ALA A 227 -6.34 9.34 8.65
C ALA A 227 -7.18 8.32 7.85
N VAL A 228 -7.59 8.67 6.64
CA VAL A 228 -8.17 7.67 5.72
C VAL A 228 -7.06 7.07 4.87
N VAL A 229 -7.04 5.74 4.80
CA VAL A 229 -6.13 4.95 3.95
C VAL A 229 -6.98 4.28 2.87
N PRO A 230 -7.08 4.86 1.68
CA PRO A 230 -7.78 4.21 0.58
C PRO A 230 -6.91 3.10 -0.01
N GLU A 231 -7.53 1.97 -0.32
CA GLU A 231 -6.92 0.85 -1.02
C GLU A 231 -7.56 0.66 -2.39
N ILE A 232 -6.73 0.44 -3.39
CA ILE A 232 -7.09 -0.21 -4.65
C ILE A 232 -6.27 -1.46 -4.73
N ASP A 233 -6.92 -2.60 -4.73
CA ASP A 233 -6.21 -3.85 -4.79
C ASP A 233 -5.75 -4.16 -6.22
N THR A 234 -4.46 -4.38 -6.35
CA THR A 234 -3.81 -4.75 -7.60
C THR A 234 -2.53 -5.57 -7.32
N PRO A 235 -2.14 -6.49 -8.22
CA PRO A 235 -2.74 -6.78 -9.53
C PRO A 235 -3.93 -7.74 -9.47
N GLY A 236 -4.14 -8.45 -8.35
CA GLY A 236 -5.25 -9.37 -8.12
C GLY A 236 -6.57 -8.66 -7.86
N HIS A 237 -7.63 -9.43 -7.61
CA HIS A 237 -8.96 -8.94 -7.23
C HIS A 237 -9.57 -7.92 -8.21
N MET A 238 -9.37 -8.12 -9.52
CA MET A 238 -9.74 -7.18 -10.56
C MET A 238 -10.98 -7.61 -11.38
N ALA A 239 -11.70 -8.68 -11.03
CA ALA A 239 -12.78 -9.18 -11.88
C ALA A 239 -13.89 -8.14 -12.11
N ALA A 240 -14.36 -7.43 -11.08
CA ALA A 240 -15.34 -6.35 -11.23
C ALA A 240 -14.78 -5.17 -12.03
N ALA A 241 -13.51 -4.82 -11.83
CA ALA A 241 -12.84 -3.78 -12.63
C ALA A 241 -12.74 -4.19 -14.11
N PHE A 242 -12.46 -5.46 -14.40
CA PHE A 242 -12.46 -5.98 -15.78
C PHE A 242 -13.86 -5.92 -16.41
N ALA A 243 -14.93 -6.27 -15.69
CA ALA A 243 -16.28 -6.14 -16.19
C ALA A 243 -16.62 -4.68 -16.58
N LEU A 244 -16.20 -3.72 -15.79
CA LEU A 244 -16.35 -2.29 -16.08
C LEU A 244 -15.55 -1.88 -17.32
N LEU A 245 -14.30 -2.34 -17.42
CA LEU A 245 -13.43 -2.06 -18.57
C LEU A 245 -13.93 -2.76 -19.86
N GLU A 246 -14.50 -3.96 -19.75
CA GLU A 246 -15.12 -4.65 -20.89
C GLU A 246 -16.34 -3.88 -21.41
N ALA A 247 -17.14 -3.33 -20.52
CA ALA A 247 -18.28 -2.47 -20.91
C ALA A 247 -17.83 -1.20 -21.65
N GLN A 248 -16.64 -0.66 -21.33
CA GLN A 248 -16.08 0.52 -22.00
C GLN A 248 -15.34 0.20 -23.31
N HIS A 249 -14.49 -0.83 -23.30
CA HIS A 249 -13.47 -1.06 -24.33
C HIS A 249 -13.67 -2.37 -25.08
N GLY A 250 -14.56 -3.25 -24.58
CA GLY A 250 -14.78 -4.61 -25.10
C GLY A 250 -13.76 -5.62 -24.58
N THR A 251 -14.18 -6.90 -24.56
CA THR A 251 -13.42 -8.03 -24.01
C THR A 251 -12.00 -8.16 -24.61
N LYS A 252 -11.86 -8.00 -25.94
CA LYS A 252 -10.55 -8.07 -26.60
C LYS A 252 -9.53 -7.04 -26.08
N TRP A 253 -9.98 -5.94 -25.54
CA TRP A 253 -9.09 -4.95 -24.95
C TRP A 253 -8.63 -5.43 -23.57
N VAL A 254 -9.54 -5.95 -22.76
CA VAL A 254 -9.25 -6.48 -21.43
C VAL A 254 -8.34 -7.71 -21.52
N ASP A 255 -8.56 -8.61 -22.49
CA ASP A 255 -7.72 -9.79 -22.71
C ASP A 255 -6.23 -9.49 -22.95
N ARG A 256 -5.88 -8.25 -23.30
CA ARG A 256 -4.47 -7.86 -23.46
C ARG A 256 -3.78 -7.46 -22.18
N ILE A 257 -4.52 -7.21 -21.13
CA ILE A 257 -3.99 -6.68 -19.86
C ILE A 257 -4.24 -7.59 -18.67
N ARG A 258 -5.02 -8.67 -18.86
CA ARG A 258 -5.33 -9.62 -17.78
C ARG A 258 -4.50 -10.89 -17.87
N SER A 259 -4.16 -11.44 -16.71
CA SER A 259 -3.69 -12.80 -16.50
C SER A 259 -4.78 -13.55 -15.75
N GLY A 260 -5.27 -14.65 -16.32
CA GLY A 260 -6.39 -15.38 -15.71
C GLY A 260 -7.70 -14.61 -15.71
N GLU A 261 -8.52 -14.80 -14.66
CA GLU A 261 -9.87 -14.22 -14.56
C GLU A 261 -9.89 -12.87 -13.87
N ASN A 262 -9.01 -12.65 -12.90
CA ASN A 262 -9.08 -11.54 -11.96
C ASN A 262 -7.73 -10.84 -11.67
N GLU A 263 -6.69 -11.07 -12.45
CA GLU A 263 -5.38 -10.48 -12.21
C GLU A 263 -4.88 -9.67 -13.42
N LEU A 264 -4.28 -8.52 -13.18
CA LEU A 264 -3.55 -7.75 -14.18
C LEU A 264 -2.25 -8.47 -14.56
N ASP A 265 -2.01 -8.68 -15.84
CA ASP A 265 -0.73 -9.21 -16.33
C ASP A 265 0.41 -8.22 -16.03
N THR A 266 1.22 -8.54 -15.04
CA THR A 266 2.31 -7.67 -14.57
C THR A 266 3.46 -7.54 -15.57
N SER A 267 3.50 -8.38 -16.59
CA SER A 267 4.47 -8.32 -17.69
C SER A 267 4.10 -7.31 -18.78
N VAL A 268 2.83 -6.86 -18.80
CA VAL A 268 2.27 -5.96 -19.81
C VAL A 268 2.38 -4.50 -19.35
N PRO A 269 3.04 -3.62 -20.12
CA PRO A 269 3.17 -2.21 -19.77
C PRO A 269 1.83 -1.46 -19.61
N GLU A 270 0.80 -1.87 -20.35
CA GLU A 270 -0.55 -1.30 -20.31
C GLU A 270 -1.22 -1.57 -18.95
N SER A 271 -1.01 -2.74 -18.36
CA SER A 271 -1.51 -3.10 -17.01
C SER A 271 -0.90 -2.16 -15.96
N LEU A 272 0.40 -1.96 -16.01
CA LEU A 272 1.10 -1.02 -15.15
C LEU A 272 0.61 0.43 -15.34
N ALA A 273 0.31 0.81 -16.59
CA ALA A 273 -0.21 2.16 -16.90
C ALA A 273 -1.64 2.33 -16.37
N LEU A 274 -2.48 1.30 -16.44
CA LEU A 274 -3.84 1.31 -15.88
C LEU A 274 -3.79 1.46 -14.35
N ALA A 275 -3.03 0.61 -13.65
CA ALA A 275 -2.89 0.69 -12.21
C ALA A 275 -2.43 2.09 -11.76
N LYS A 276 -1.45 2.69 -12.44
CA LYS A 276 -1.01 4.07 -12.15
C LYS A 276 -2.11 5.11 -12.34
N LYS A 277 -3.00 4.93 -13.32
CA LYS A 277 -4.16 5.83 -13.52
C LYS A 277 -5.15 5.70 -12.36
N LEU A 278 -5.43 4.47 -11.90
CA LEU A 278 -6.29 4.20 -10.75
C LEU A 278 -5.74 4.88 -9.50
N TYR A 279 -4.46 4.71 -9.20
CA TYR A 279 -3.84 5.38 -8.05
C TYR A 279 -3.83 6.91 -8.17
N ALA A 280 -3.63 7.45 -9.37
CA ALA A 280 -3.75 8.89 -9.59
C ALA A 280 -5.19 9.39 -9.38
N GLU A 281 -6.20 8.59 -9.69
CA GLU A 281 -7.60 8.89 -9.42
C GLU A 281 -7.91 8.86 -7.93
N VAL A 282 -7.49 7.83 -7.21
CA VAL A 282 -7.64 7.72 -5.74
C VAL A 282 -7.00 8.91 -5.04
N GLN A 283 -5.81 9.34 -5.47
CA GLN A 283 -5.17 10.52 -4.90
C GLN A 283 -5.98 11.81 -5.11
N ARG A 284 -6.73 11.93 -6.20
CA ARG A 284 -7.65 13.06 -6.44
C ARG A 284 -8.93 12.96 -5.62
N THR A 285 -9.42 11.76 -5.39
CA THR A 285 -10.61 11.50 -4.58
C THR A 285 -10.33 11.71 -3.10
N PHE A 286 -9.15 11.31 -2.62
CA PHE A 286 -8.70 11.45 -1.24
C PHE A 286 -7.47 12.39 -1.13
N PRO A 287 -7.62 13.69 -1.41
CA PRO A 287 -6.46 14.60 -1.46
C PRO A 287 -5.77 14.78 -0.10
N SER A 288 -6.50 14.63 1.00
CA SER A 288 -5.98 14.71 2.38
C SER A 288 -5.26 13.44 2.84
N SER A 289 -5.49 12.29 2.20
CA SER A 289 -4.84 11.04 2.58
C SER A 289 -3.36 11.08 2.29
N ARG A 290 -2.55 10.85 3.30
CA ARG A 290 -1.08 10.77 3.17
C ARG A 290 -0.60 9.37 2.85
N THR A 291 -1.44 8.37 3.03
CA THR A 291 -1.18 6.95 2.85
C THR A 291 -2.13 6.38 1.81
N VAL A 292 -1.64 5.48 0.99
CA VAL A 292 -2.43 4.69 0.04
C VAL A 292 -1.98 3.24 0.17
N HIS A 293 -2.94 2.32 0.28
CA HIS A 293 -2.69 0.90 0.23
C HIS A 293 -2.78 0.40 -1.23
N ILE A 294 -1.85 -0.44 -1.65
CA ILE A 294 -1.73 -0.88 -3.04
C ILE A 294 -2.17 -2.34 -3.26
N GLY A 295 -2.82 -2.95 -2.25
CA GLY A 295 -3.17 -4.36 -2.31
C GLY A 295 -1.95 -5.27 -2.32
N GLY A 296 -1.96 -6.23 -3.22
CA GLY A 296 -0.81 -7.11 -3.46
C GLY A 296 -0.84 -8.39 -2.65
N ASP A 297 -2.01 -8.91 -2.39
CA ASP A 297 -2.29 -10.24 -1.89
C ASP A 297 -2.66 -11.21 -3.04
N GLU A 298 -2.72 -12.46 -2.73
CA GLU A 298 -3.21 -13.57 -3.55
C GLU A 298 -2.74 -13.58 -5.01
N TRP A 299 -1.46 -13.33 -5.22
CA TRP A 299 -0.84 -13.31 -6.54
C TRP A 299 -0.93 -14.66 -7.27
N GLY A 300 -1.20 -14.63 -8.56
CA GLY A 300 -1.17 -15.81 -9.41
C GLY A 300 0.18 -16.54 -9.39
N ASP A 301 0.12 -17.85 -9.56
CA ASP A 301 1.30 -18.74 -9.44
C ASP A 301 2.36 -18.49 -10.54
N ASP A 302 1.97 -17.93 -11.67
CA ASP A 302 2.84 -17.59 -12.79
C ASP A 302 3.61 -16.28 -12.58
N VAL A 303 3.24 -15.47 -11.57
CA VAL A 303 3.93 -14.21 -11.26
C VAL A 303 5.17 -14.46 -10.40
N THR A 304 6.32 -14.22 -10.97
CA THR A 304 7.60 -14.41 -10.28
C THR A 304 7.83 -13.44 -9.15
N ALA A 305 8.61 -13.82 -8.14
CA ALA A 305 9.01 -12.96 -7.03
C ALA A 305 9.63 -11.62 -7.49
N ALA A 306 10.34 -11.63 -8.62
CA ALA A 306 10.94 -10.41 -9.19
C ALA A 306 9.86 -9.47 -9.77
N GLN A 307 8.84 -10.01 -10.43
CA GLN A 307 7.73 -9.25 -10.98
C GLN A 307 6.90 -8.63 -9.85
N ARG A 308 6.57 -9.40 -8.80
CA ARG A 308 5.84 -8.91 -7.61
C ARG A 308 6.51 -7.68 -6.99
N VAL A 309 7.80 -7.78 -6.67
CA VAL A 309 8.55 -6.65 -6.09
C VAL A 309 8.70 -5.49 -7.08
N ALA A 310 8.88 -5.78 -8.37
CA ALA A 310 8.95 -4.72 -9.39
C ALA A 310 7.63 -3.94 -9.50
N TRP A 311 6.49 -4.64 -9.46
CA TRP A 311 5.15 -4.04 -9.43
C TRP A 311 4.97 -3.13 -8.21
N MET A 312 5.15 -3.66 -7.00
CA MET A 312 5.02 -2.88 -5.76
C MET A 312 5.92 -1.64 -5.76
N ASN A 313 7.19 -1.79 -6.18
CA ASN A 313 8.11 -0.66 -6.27
C ASN A 313 7.69 0.38 -7.34
N ALA A 314 7.08 -0.05 -8.44
CA ALA A 314 6.57 0.83 -9.47
C ALA A 314 5.35 1.63 -8.99
N MET A 315 4.45 1.00 -8.21
CA MET A 315 3.32 1.68 -7.57
C MET A 315 3.81 2.68 -6.52
N ALA A 316 4.74 2.28 -5.66
CA ALA A 316 5.34 3.17 -4.68
C ALA A 316 6.01 4.39 -5.33
N ALA A 317 6.65 4.21 -6.49
CA ALA A 317 7.21 5.32 -7.25
C ALA A 317 6.14 6.25 -7.84
N ALA A 318 5.01 5.70 -8.33
CA ALA A 318 3.91 6.46 -8.91
C ALA A 318 3.17 7.30 -7.85
N LEU A 319 3.05 6.80 -6.62
CA LEU A 319 2.40 7.48 -5.50
C LEU A 319 3.20 8.67 -4.94
N GLY A 320 4.43 8.87 -5.39
CA GLY A 320 5.24 10.07 -5.10
C GLY A 320 5.58 10.22 -3.62
N ASP A 321 5.02 11.21 -2.94
CA ASP A 321 5.32 11.53 -1.53
C ASP A 321 4.44 10.80 -0.53
N ARG A 322 3.47 10.06 -1.00
CA ARG A 322 2.57 9.34 -0.10
C ARG A 322 3.28 8.15 0.53
N GLU A 323 2.90 7.83 1.73
CA GLU A 323 3.24 6.57 2.38
C GLU A 323 2.48 5.45 1.66
N VAL A 324 3.13 4.33 1.45
CA VAL A 324 2.58 3.21 0.69
C VAL A 324 2.48 2.00 1.61
N TRP A 325 1.31 1.40 1.65
CA TRP A 325 1.08 0.14 2.33
C TRP A 325 0.79 -0.96 1.30
N ALA A 326 1.11 -2.20 1.64
CA ALA A 326 0.85 -3.39 0.82
C ALA A 326 0.66 -4.61 1.70
N TRP A 327 -0.10 -5.59 1.22
CA TRP A 327 -0.18 -6.91 1.84
C TRP A 327 1.16 -7.65 1.75
N ASN A 328 1.35 -8.65 2.61
CA ASN A 328 2.65 -9.33 2.73
C ASN A 328 2.90 -10.41 1.67
N ASP A 329 1.89 -10.86 0.96
CA ASP A 329 1.94 -12.05 0.09
C ASP A 329 2.94 -11.97 -1.05
N GLY A 330 3.08 -10.79 -1.63
CA GLY A 330 4.00 -10.54 -2.74
C GLY A 330 5.49 -10.52 -2.37
N ILE A 331 5.85 -10.72 -1.10
CA ILE A 331 7.22 -10.49 -0.62
C ILE A 331 7.91 -11.81 -0.28
N ASP A 332 8.72 -12.30 -1.20
CA ASP A 332 9.50 -13.51 -1.00
C ASP A 332 10.87 -13.25 -0.37
N ARG A 333 11.41 -14.25 0.33
CA ARG A 333 12.72 -14.20 1.00
C ARG A 333 13.86 -13.79 0.06
N VAL A 334 13.80 -14.20 -1.20
CA VAL A 334 14.82 -13.89 -2.20
C VAL A 334 14.74 -12.46 -2.73
N THR A 335 13.64 -11.76 -2.52
CA THR A 335 13.39 -10.42 -3.06
C THR A 335 13.18 -9.33 -2.01
N VAL A 336 13.03 -9.70 -0.73
CA VAL A 336 12.78 -8.74 0.37
C VAL A 336 13.80 -7.58 0.39
N GLY A 337 15.07 -7.84 0.07
CA GLY A 337 16.10 -6.81 -0.01
C GLY A 337 15.96 -5.83 -1.17
N ARG A 338 15.06 -6.11 -2.13
CA ARG A 338 14.76 -5.27 -3.29
C ARG A 338 13.47 -4.44 -3.11
N LEU A 339 12.67 -4.75 -2.08
CA LEU A 339 11.45 -3.99 -1.80
C LEU A 339 11.81 -2.53 -1.46
N ASP A 340 11.03 -1.60 -2.00
CA ASP A 340 11.17 -0.19 -1.65
C ASP A 340 10.88 -0.01 -0.16
N PRO A 341 11.83 0.45 0.66
CA PRO A 341 11.67 0.54 2.12
C PRO A 341 10.67 1.62 2.56
N ARG A 342 10.02 2.34 1.62
CA ARG A 342 8.86 3.20 1.89
C ARG A 342 7.59 2.39 2.08
N ILE A 343 7.53 1.19 1.52
CA ILE A 343 6.38 0.31 1.64
C ILE A 343 6.34 -0.23 3.07
N ARG A 344 5.25 0.07 3.76
CA ARG A 344 4.87 -0.59 5.01
C ARG A 344 4.04 -1.81 4.66
N VAL A 345 4.22 -2.86 5.41
CA VAL A 345 3.54 -4.12 5.13
C VAL A 345 2.44 -4.34 6.16
N THR A 346 1.22 -4.51 5.69
CA THR A 346 0.08 -5.02 6.46
C THR A 346 0.20 -6.53 6.47
N TYR A 347 0.59 -7.08 7.62
CA TYR A 347 0.90 -8.50 7.77
C TYR A 347 -0.30 -9.25 8.31
N TRP A 348 -0.93 -10.09 7.48
CA TRP A 348 -2.12 -10.83 7.83
C TRP A 348 -1.86 -12.32 8.08
N SER A 349 -1.10 -13.00 7.23
CA SER A 349 -0.80 -14.41 7.36
C SER A 349 0.58 -14.76 6.78
N PHE A 350 1.22 -15.83 7.32
CA PHE A 350 2.49 -16.32 6.77
C PHE A 350 2.28 -17.21 5.55
N ASP A 351 1.20 -17.95 5.51
CA ASP A 351 0.90 -18.93 4.46
C ASP A 351 -0.42 -18.66 3.70
N GLY A 352 -1.12 -17.57 4.01
CA GLY A 352 -2.40 -17.23 3.40
C GLY A 352 -3.53 -18.10 3.90
N ASP A 353 -3.38 -18.60 5.13
CA ASP A 353 -4.38 -19.41 5.86
C ASP A 353 -4.87 -20.65 5.08
N THR A 354 -4.03 -21.17 4.17
CA THR A 354 -4.37 -22.37 3.41
C THR A 354 -4.52 -23.58 4.33
N GLU A 355 -5.56 -24.36 4.12
CA GLU A 355 -5.80 -25.61 4.84
C GLU A 355 -4.91 -26.76 4.33
N ASP A 356 -4.42 -26.68 3.09
CA ASP A 356 -3.56 -27.69 2.52
C ASP A 356 -2.16 -27.66 3.12
N ALA A 357 -1.78 -28.75 3.78
CA ALA A 357 -0.50 -28.86 4.48
C ALA A 357 0.72 -28.85 3.55
N ALA A 358 0.60 -29.23 2.29
CA ALA A 358 1.70 -29.19 1.33
C ALA A 358 1.90 -27.77 0.83
N GLU A 359 0.81 -27.10 0.47
CA GLU A 359 0.80 -25.71 0.07
C GLU A 359 1.29 -24.78 1.20
N ARG A 360 0.83 -25.02 2.44
CA ARG A 360 1.32 -24.32 3.64
C ARG A 360 2.83 -24.40 3.76
N ARG A 361 3.41 -25.59 3.60
CA ARG A 361 4.88 -25.78 3.66
C ARG A 361 5.58 -25.03 2.53
N GLU A 362 5.04 -25.10 1.32
CA GLU A 362 5.61 -24.39 0.17
C GLU A 362 5.58 -22.87 0.37
N ARG A 363 4.41 -22.33 0.72
CA ARG A 363 4.24 -20.88 0.97
C ARG A 363 5.16 -20.40 2.09
N ARG A 364 5.27 -21.11 3.21
CA ARG A 364 6.19 -20.79 4.32
C ARG A 364 7.67 -20.91 3.94
N ALA A 365 8.03 -21.79 3.01
CA ALA A 365 9.40 -21.89 2.51
C ALA A 365 9.76 -20.69 1.61
N ARG A 366 8.83 -20.15 0.86
CA ARG A 366 9.01 -19.08 -0.13
C ARG A 366 8.79 -17.68 0.46
N ARG A 367 7.68 -17.45 1.14
CA ARG A 367 7.27 -16.14 1.67
C ARG A 367 8.21 -15.64 2.77
N THR A 368 8.26 -14.34 2.94
CA THR A 368 9.05 -13.71 4.00
C THR A 368 8.22 -13.64 5.29
N SER A 369 8.74 -14.22 6.37
CA SER A 369 8.10 -14.12 7.69
C SER A 369 8.10 -12.68 8.22
N ALA A 370 7.18 -12.35 9.13
CA ALA A 370 7.17 -11.05 9.79
C ALA A 370 8.50 -10.77 10.52
N ALA A 371 9.13 -11.79 11.10
CA ALA A 371 10.43 -11.67 11.74
C ALA A 371 11.54 -11.29 10.73
N ASP A 372 11.54 -11.90 9.54
CA ASP A 372 12.51 -11.58 8.49
C ASP A 372 12.25 -10.22 7.86
N LEU A 373 10.99 -9.80 7.71
CA LEU A 373 10.64 -8.44 7.29
C LEU A 373 11.16 -7.39 8.27
N GLN A 374 10.95 -7.59 9.58
CA GLN A 374 11.52 -6.70 10.61
C GLN A 374 13.05 -6.69 10.57
N LYS A 375 13.67 -7.85 10.38
CA LYS A 375 15.13 -7.97 10.24
C LYS A 375 15.64 -7.22 9.00
N ALA A 376 14.88 -7.18 7.92
CA ALA A 376 15.17 -6.38 6.73
C ALA A 376 14.94 -4.87 6.93
N GLY A 377 14.30 -4.46 8.04
CA GLY A 377 13.99 -3.05 8.34
C GLY A 377 12.67 -2.57 7.74
N ILE A 378 11.84 -3.49 7.25
CA ILE A 378 10.48 -3.21 6.78
C ILE A 378 9.59 -2.90 7.99
N ASP A 379 8.77 -1.89 7.86
CA ASP A 379 7.80 -1.49 8.86
C ASP A 379 6.52 -2.32 8.71
N LEU A 380 6.01 -2.86 9.82
CA LEU A 380 4.87 -3.76 9.82
C LEU A 380 3.70 -3.18 10.61
N LEU A 381 2.51 -3.37 10.06
CA LEU A 381 1.23 -3.26 10.75
C LEU A 381 0.64 -4.66 10.92
N ASN A 382 0.09 -4.93 12.09
CA ASN A 382 -0.49 -6.22 12.42
C ASN A 382 -1.94 -6.28 11.93
N TYR A 383 -2.19 -7.16 11.00
CA TYR A 383 -3.52 -7.52 10.47
C TYR A 383 -3.75 -9.02 10.63
N ASN A 384 -3.09 -9.64 11.62
CA ASN A 384 -3.13 -11.08 11.81
C ASN A 384 -4.56 -11.64 11.69
N SER A 385 -4.79 -12.50 10.70
CA SER A 385 -6.10 -13.01 10.33
C SER A 385 -6.79 -13.74 11.48
N TYR A 386 -6.04 -14.47 12.30
CA TYR A 386 -6.61 -15.23 13.40
C TYR A 386 -7.22 -14.33 14.49
N TYR A 387 -6.55 -13.21 14.84
CA TYR A 387 -6.99 -12.34 15.93
C TYR A 387 -7.73 -11.10 15.49
N LEU A 388 -7.50 -10.62 14.26
CA LEU A 388 -7.91 -9.27 13.83
C LEU A 388 -8.82 -9.26 12.60
N TYR A 389 -9.12 -10.43 11.99
CA TYR A 389 -10.13 -10.54 10.96
C TYR A 389 -11.49 -10.80 11.58
N GLU A 390 -12.48 -10.07 11.09
CA GLU A 390 -13.89 -10.33 11.28
C GLU A 390 -14.48 -10.64 9.91
N VAL A 391 -15.01 -11.84 9.74
CA VAL A 391 -15.78 -12.28 8.57
C VAL A 391 -17.19 -12.60 9.05
N PRO A 392 -18.00 -11.54 9.36
CA PRO A 392 -19.29 -11.73 9.99
C PRO A 392 -20.30 -12.29 9.00
N THR A 393 -21.17 -13.19 9.49
CA THR A 393 -22.32 -13.73 8.77
C THR A 393 -23.61 -13.16 9.34
N ASP A 394 -24.11 -13.72 10.45
CA ASP A 394 -25.39 -13.39 11.10
C ASP A 394 -25.25 -12.47 12.33
N LEU A 395 -24.07 -12.03 12.67
CA LEU A 395 -23.74 -11.14 13.80
C LEU A 395 -24.07 -11.76 15.17
N ASP A 396 -23.81 -13.07 15.37
CA ASP A 396 -24.02 -13.72 16.66
C ASP A 396 -23.17 -13.02 17.76
N PRO A 397 -23.78 -12.55 18.85
CA PRO A 397 -23.04 -11.95 19.95
C PRO A 397 -22.00 -12.86 20.59
N ALA A 398 -22.22 -14.19 20.59
CA ALA A 398 -21.30 -15.15 21.19
C ALA A 398 -19.95 -15.18 20.45
N ASP A 399 -19.95 -15.02 19.13
CA ASP A 399 -18.74 -14.95 18.32
C ASP A 399 -17.91 -13.72 18.67
N SER A 400 -18.55 -12.56 18.77
CA SER A 400 -17.91 -11.31 19.19
C SER A 400 -17.34 -11.42 20.62
N GLU A 401 -18.09 -12.00 21.55
CA GLU A 401 -17.62 -12.21 22.93
C GLU A 401 -16.39 -13.13 23.00
N TYR A 402 -16.39 -14.22 22.21
CA TYR A 402 -15.26 -15.14 22.13
C TYR A 402 -14.02 -14.45 21.56
N THR A 403 -14.15 -13.78 20.42
CA THR A 403 -13.04 -13.07 19.73
C THR A 403 -12.42 -12.01 20.64
N VAL A 404 -13.24 -11.22 21.35
CA VAL A 404 -12.78 -10.20 22.30
C VAL A 404 -12.00 -10.84 23.46
N ALA A 405 -12.50 -11.93 24.01
CA ALA A 405 -11.86 -12.61 25.13
C ALA A 405 -10.50 -13.19 24.71
N ASP A 406 -10.45 -13.90 23.59
CA ASP A 406 -9.23 -14.51 23.06
C ASP A 406 -8.19 -13.46 22.68
N LEU A 407 -8.61 -12.36 22.02
CA LEU A 407 -7.71 -11.24 21.69
C LEU A 407 -7.07 -10.66 22.97
N ARG A 408 -7.85 -10.38 24.00
CA ARG A 408 -7.34 -9.79 25.24
C ARG A 408 -6.36 -10.68 25.98
N GLU A 409 -6.56 -11.99 25.92
CA GLU A 409 -5.71 -12.97 26.59
C GLU A 409 -4.44 -13.27 25.81
N ASN A 410 -4.54 -13.42 24.50
CA ASN A 410 -3.50 -14.09 23.70
C ASN A 410 -2.84 -13.17 22.66
N TRP A 411 -3.46 -12.08 22.26
CA TRP A 411 -2.90 -11.20 21.24
C TRP A 411 -2.00 -10.09 21.81
N SER A 412 -1.07 -9.66 20.99
CA SER A 412 -0.29 -8.44 21.18
C SER A 412 0.27 -7.97 19.84
N LEU A 413 0.82 -6.75 19.77
CA LEU A 413 1.55 -6.25 18.59
C LEU A 413 2.76 -7.12 18.19
N ARG A 414 3.08 -8.17 18.93
CA ARG A 414 4.16 -9.12 18.63
C ARG A 414 3.65 -10.44 18.09
N ALA A 415 2.35 -10.73 18.22
CA ALA A 415 1.71 -11.93 17.67
C ALA A 415 1.58 -11.76 16.14
N TRP A 416 2.12 -12.72 15.36
CA TRP A 416 2.16 -12.59 13.91
C TRP A 416 1.83 -13.88 13.14
N ASP A 417 1.86 -15.00 13.82
CA ASP A 417 1.61 -16.33 13.26
C ASP A 417 0.71 -17.10 14.24
N GLY A 418 -0.57 -17.22 13.89
CA GLY A 418 -1.57 -17.86 14.74
C GLY A 418 -1.24 -19.33 15.04
N ASP A 419 -0.72 -20.06 14.06
CA ASP A 419 -0.44 -21.47 14.17
C ASP A 419 0.73 -21.82 15.09
N SER A 420 1.76 -20.98 15.15
CA SER A 420 2.97 -21.31 15.91
C SER A 420 3.03 -20.67 17.29
N GLY A 421 2.16 -19.72 17.59
CA GLY A 421 2.25 -18.89 18.79
C GLY A 421 3.54 -18.08 18.88
N SER A 422 4.28 -17.93 17.77
CA SER A 422 5.55 -17.24 17.73
C SER A 422 5.39 -15.74 17.92
N LEU A 423 6.21 -15.15 18.78
CA LEU A 423 6.22 -13.71 19.03
C LEU A 423 7.43 -13.03 18.38
N LEU A 424 7.22 -11.87 17.79
CA LEU A 424 8.30 -11.01 17.31
C LEU A 424 9.18 -10.49 18.45
N THR A 425 10.46 -10.26 18.17
CA THR A 425 11.39 -9.64 19.13
C THR A 425 10.98 -8.20 19.46
N ALA A 426 10.54 -7.44 18.45
CA ALA A 426 9.99 -6.09 18.63
C ALA A 426 8.53 -6.09 18.16
N PRO A 427 7.62 -5.35 18.84
CA PRO A 427 6.26 -5.25 18.38
C PRO A 427 6.18 -4.53 17.02
N MET A 428 5.15 -4.82 16.23
CA MET A 428 4.79 -4.07 15.02
C MET A 428 4.43 -2.63 15.39
N SER A 429 4.44 -1.73 14.41
CA SER A 429 4.23 -0.30 14.66
C SER A 429 2.76 0.08 14.86
N GLY A 430 1.84 -0.82 14.57
CA GLY A 430 0.40 -0.65 14.75
C GLY A 430 -0.37 -1.90 14.36
N ALA A 431 -1.71 -1.77 14.34
CA ALA A 431 -2.62 -2.85 14.01
C ALA A 431 -3.97 -2.32 13.49
N ALA A 432 -4.74 -3.17 12.82
CA ALA A 432 -6.15 -2.91 12.54
C ALA A 432 -6.99 -4.17 12.65
N VAL A 433 -8.21 -4.02 13.14
CA VAL A 433 -9.27 -4.99 12.91
C VAL A 433 -9.74 -4.83 11.47
N ALA A 434 -9.79 -5.91 10.70
CA ALA A 434 -10.29 -5.93 9.33
C ALA A 434 -11.68 -6.57 9.32
N ILE A 435 -12.68 -5.80 8.91
CA ILE A 435 -14.07 -6.24 8.81
C ILE A 435 -14.38 -6.51 7.34
N TRP A 436 -14.39 -7.78 6.98
CA TRP A 436 -14.64 -8.27 5.63
C TRP A 436 -16.14 -8.37 5.36
N GLY A 437 -16.52 -8.30 4.10
CA GLY A 437 -17.91 -8.19 3.70
C GLY A 437 -18.44 -9.33 2.85
N GLU A 438 -17.62 -10.38 2.62
CA GLU A 438 -17.96 -11.46 1.71
C GLU A 438 -19.16 -12.30 2.14
N ASP A 439 -19.29 -12.58 3.45
CA ASP A 439 -20.27 -13.50 4.00
C ASP A 439 -21.44 -12.81 4.73
N LEU A 440 -21.47 -11.48 4.71
CA LEU A 440 -22.55 -10.72 5.35
C LEU A 440 -23.93 -11.06 4.78
N GLU A 441 -24.80 -11.64 5.59
CA GLU A 441 -26.20 -11.97 5.23
C GLU A 441 -27.08 -10.71 5.04
N ALA A 442 -26.72 -9.61 5.70
CA ALA A 442 -27.44 -8.36 5.64
C ALA A 442 -26.50 -7.17 5.36
N PRO A 443 -27.00 -6.11 4.71
CA PRO A 443 -26.20 -4.91 4.45
C PRO A 443 -25.64 -4.30 5.75
N PRO A 444 -24.42 -3.75 5.74
CA PRO A 444 -23.81 -3.06 6.86
C PRO A 444 -24.73 -2.00 7.49
N SER A 445 -24.88 -2.08 8.78
CA SER A 445 -25.80 -1.25 9.57
C SER A 445 -25.25 -0.99 10.97
N ASP A 446 -26.00 -0.29 11.79
CA ASP A 446 -25.70 -0.08 13.20
C ASP A 446 -25.58 -1.41 13.99
N ALA A 447 -26.19 -2.49 13.52
CA ALA A 447 -26.03 -3.81 14.14
C ALA A 447 -24.59 -4.31 13.97
N LEU A 448 -24.03 -4.22 12.76
CA LEU A 448 -22.64 -4.58 12.50
C LEU A 448 -21.66 -3.75 13.35
N LEU A 449 -21.88 -2.44 13.46
CA LEU A 449 -21.04 -1.59 14.32
C LEU A 449 -21.13 -2.03 15.79
N ARG A 450 -22.32 -2.30 16.32
CA ARG A 450 -22.45 -2.76 17.71
C ARG A 450 -21.78 -4.10 17.95
N TRP A 451 -21.82 -4.98 16.96
CA TRP A 451 -21.21 -6.31 17.03
C TRP A 451 -19.68 -6.22 16.97
N SER A 452 -19.11 -5.41 16.07
CA SER A 452 -17.65 -5.29 15.88
C SER A 452 -16.95 -4.31 16.82
N ALA A 453 -17.67 -3.31 17.37
CA ALA A 453 -17.05 -2.28 18.22
C ALA A 453 -16.30 -2.83 19.46
N PRO A 454 -16.80 -3.84 20.19
CA PRO A 454 -16.07 -4.42 21.31
C PRO A 454 -14.70 -4.99 20.91
N HIS A 455 -14.59 -5.63 19.74
CA HIS A 455 -13.35 -6.17 19.22
C HIS A 455 -12.37 -5.04 18.83
N VAL A 456 -12.86 -4.01 18.14
CA VAL A 456 -12.07 -2.83 17.81
C VAL A 456 -11.51 -2.18 19.08
N THR A 457 -12.35 -1.93 20.08
CA THR A 457 -11.94 -1.33 21.35
C THR A 457 -10.91 -2.21 22.08
N ALA A 458 -11.14 -3.55 22.14
CA ALA A 458 -10.19 -4.46 22.75
C ALA A 458 -8.80 -4.44 22.06
N MET A 459 -8.76 -4.39 20.74
CA MET A 459 -7.51 -4.26 19.98
C MET A 459 -6.81 -2.94 20.29
N LEU A 460 -7.54 -1.81 20.32
CA LEU A 460 -6.99 -0.48 20.62
C LEU A 460 -6.36 -0.42 22.03
N GLU A 461 -7.06 -0.97 23.03
CA GLU A 461 -6.60 -1.05 24.43
C GLU A 461 -5.35 -1.93 24.56
N THR A 462 -5.40 -3.14 23.98
CA THR A 462 -4.28 -4.11 24.07
C THR A 462 -3.04 -3.61 23.34
N ALA A 463 -3.21 -2.94 22.19
CA ALA A 463 -2.09 -2.33 21.47
C ALA A 463 -1.43 -1.17 22.22
N ALA A 464 -2.17 -0.47 23.08
CA ALA A 464 -1.68 0.67 23.87
C ALA A 464 -0.93 0.25 25.15
N SER A 465 -1.16 -0.99 25.63
CA SER A 465 -0.52 -1.55 26.81
C SER A 465 0.93 -1.97 26.52
#